data_3dba4b66082b63132ae354286d064bd5
#
_entry.id   3dba4b66082b63132ae354286d064bd5
#
_cell.length_a   1.000
_cell.length_b   1.000
_cell.length_c   1.000
_cell.angle_alpha   90.00
_cell.angle_beta   90.00
_cell.angle_gamma   90.00
#
_symmetry.space_group_name_H-M   'P 1'
#
loop_
_entity.id
_entity.type
_entity.pdbx_description
1 polymer ?
#
loop_
_entity_poly.entity_id
_entity_poly.type
_entity_poly.pdbx_seq_one_letter_code
_entity_poly.pdbx_strand_id
1 'polypeptide(L)'
;MNKLDLSKFRFRIGDTVLYQGFECKVLAYYAGEMFFGYTIDVRNICEYSHGGLLYSVDENGNSIDPQCDTCLYVSDNWLEPIK
;
A
#
# COMPACT_ATOMS: atom_id res chain seq x y z
N MET A 1 19.45 7.22 7.33
CA MET A 1 18.16 6.68 6.91
C MET A 1 17.95 6.94 5.43
N ASN A 2 17.50 5.94 4.71
CA ASN A 2 17.36 6.06 3.27
C ASN A 2 15.91 6.34 2.89
N LYS A 3 15.74 7.40 2.14
CA LYS A 3 14.46 7.71 1.53
C LYS A 3 14.10 6.63 0.55
N LEU A 4 12.82 6.33 0.42
CA LEU A 4 12.37 5.40 -0.60
C LEU A 4 12.62 5.96 -1.99
N ASP A 5 12.96 5.08 -2.90
CA ASP A 5 13.05 5.43 -4.31
C ASP A 5 11.65 5.39 -4.90
N LEU A 6 10.97 6.52 -4.90
CA LEU A 6 9.60 6.61 -5.37
C LEU A 6 9.43 6.32 -6.86
N SER A 7 10.53 6.31 -7.61
CA SER A 7 10.45 5.95 -9.03
C SER A 7 10.04 4.50 -9.25
N LYS A 8 10.17 3.66 -8.22
CA LYS A 8 9.76 2.26 -8.30
C LYS A 8 8.28 2.08 -8.03
N PHE A 9 7.60 3.12 -7.54
CA PHE A 9 6.20 3.03 -7.16
C PHE A 9 5.36 3.88 -8.10
N ARG A 10 4.33 3.29 -8.70
CA ARG A 10 3.45 4.01 -9.61
C ARG A 10 2.48 4.93 -8.88
N PHE A 11 2.23 4.65 -7.62
CA PHE A 11 1.20 5.36 -6.85
C PHE A 11 1.82 6.00 -5.61
N ARG A 12 1.07 6.91 -5.01
CA ARG A 12 1.50 7.64 -3.80
C ARG A 12 0.49 7.42 -2.68
N ILE A 13 0.93 7.61 -1.45
CA ILE A 13 0.03 7.58 -0.29
C ILE A 13 -1.09 8.59 -0.53
N GLY A 14 -2.31 8.16 -0.32
CA GLY A 14 -3.50 8.97 -0.54
C GLY A 14 -4.18 8.75 -1.88
N ASP A 15 -3.49 8.10 -2.82
CA ASP A 15 -4.09 7.79 -4.10
C ASP A 15 -5.17 6.72 -3.95
N THR A 16 -6.15 6.76 -4.83
CA THR A 16 -7.12 5.70 -4.98
C THR A 16 -6.73 4.85 -6.17
N VAL A 17 -6.70 3.54 -5.99
CA VAL A 17 -6.28 2.59 -7.02
C VAL A 17 -7.31 1.48 -7.13
N LEU A 18 -7.20 0.66 -8.16
CA LEU A 18 -8.05 -0.51 -8.32
C LEU A 18 -7.29 -1.77 -7.94
N TYR A 19 -7.90 -2.56 -7.07
CA TYR A 19 -7.41 -3.89 -6.72
C TYR A 19 -8.54 -4.86 -6.96
N GLN A 20 -8.36 -5.78 -7.89
CA GLN A 20 -9.39 -6.75 -8.31
C GLN A 20 -10.70 -6.05 -8.72
N GLY A 21 -10.59 -4.89 -9.33
CA GLY A 21 -11.74 -4.13 -9.78
C GLY A 21 -12.40 -3.25 -8.73
N PHE A 22 -11.91 -3.25 -7.50
CA PHE A 22 -12.46 -2.44 -6.42
C PHE A 22 -11.54 -1.27 -6.11
N GLU A 23 -12.14 -0.12 -5.82
CA GLU A 23 -11.39 1.07 -5.43
C GLU A 23 -10.85 0.90 -4.02
N CYS A 24 -9.56 1.09 -3.87
CA CYS A 24 -8.88 1.00 -2.58
C CYS A 24 -7.94 2.18 -2.44
N LYS A 25 -7.76 2.64 -1.22
CA LYS A 25 -6.87 3.76 -0.95
C LYS A 25 -5.49 3.26 -0.56
N VAL A 26 -4.45 3.90 -1.09
CA VAL A 26 -3.06 3.60 -0.72
C VAL A 26 -2.79 4.27 0.62
N LEU A 27 -2.42 3.48 1.61
CA LEU A 27 -2.18 3.98 2.97
C LEU A 27 -0.72 4.11 3.30
N ALA A 28 0.12 3.29 2.69
CA ALA A 28 1.54 3.28 2.98
C ALA A 28 2.27 2.56 1.87
N TYR A 29 3.60 2.69 1.86
CA TYR A 29 4.45 1.90 0.99
C TYR A 29 4.91 0.66 1.73
N TYR A 30 5.18 -0.38 0.99
CA TYR A 30 5.81 -1.58 1.50
C TYR A 30 7.09 -1.79 0.72
N ALA A 31 8.20 -1.80 1.42
CA ALA A 31 9.50 -1.99 0.79
C ALA A 31 10.21 -3.15 1.48
N GLY A 32 9.98 -4.34 1.00
CA GLY A 32 10.63 -5.54 1.52
C GLY A 32 11.85 -5.89 0.68
N GLU A 33 12.56 -6.93 1.10
CA GLU A 33 13.75 -7.38 0.39
C GLU A 33 13.41 -8.07 -0.93
N MET A 34 12.27 -8.72 -0.99
CA MET A 34 11.91 -9.56 -2.13
C MET A 34 10.97 -8.87 -3.11
N PHE A 35 10.22 -7.89 -2.66
CA PHE A 35 9.32 -7.16 -3.53
C PHE A 35 8.95 -5.84 -2.90
N PHE A 36 8.34 -4.98 -3.68
CA PHE A 36 7.82 -3.71 -3.18
C PHE A 36 6.38 -3.54 -3.65
N GLY A 37 5.65 -2.76 -2.91
CA GLY A 37 4.23 -2.55 -3.18
C GLY A 37 3.64 -1.55 -2.19
N TYR A 38 2.40 -1.81 -1.79
CA TYR A 38 1.67 -0.85 -0.97
C TYR A 38 0.85 -1.56 0.08
N THR A 39 0.58 -0.85 1.17
CA THR A 39 -0.48 -1.22 2.09
C THR A 39 -1.72 -0.46 1.64
N ILE A 40 -2.78 -1.17 1.33
CA ILE A 40 -4.03 -0.57 0.85
C ILE A 40 -5.17 -0.90 1.79
N ASP A 41 -6.19 -0.07 1.77
CA ASP A 41 -7.41 -0.29 2.54
C ASP A 41 -8.38 -1.09 1.69
N VAL A 42 -8.68 -2.31 2.10
CA VAL A 42 -9.53 -3.25 1.34
C VAL A 42 -10.93 -3.39 1.94
N ARG A 43 -11.40 -2.38 2.66
CA ARG A 43 -12.73 -2.45 3.30
C ARG A 43 -13.86 -2.71 2.31
N ASN A 44 -13.69 -2.36 1.06
CA ASN A 44 -14.69 -2.60 0.03
C ASN A 44 -14.70 -4.04 -0.48
N ILE A 45 -13.72 -4.85 -0.09
CA ILE A 45 -13.56 -6.22 -0.55
C ILE A 45 -13.71 -7.18 0.62
N CYS A 46 -13.14 -6.83 1.76
CA CYS A 46 -13.01 -7.70 2.90
C CYS A 46 -13.30 -6.92 4.18
N GLU A 47 -14.01 -7.54 5.12
CA GLU A 47 -14.37 -6.85 6.36
C GLU A 47 -13.17 -6.55 7.24
N TYR A 48 -12.17 -7.41 7.21
CA TYR A 48 -10.92 -7.07 7.88
C TYR A 48 -9.78 -7.90 7.31
N SER A 49 -8.60 -7.37 7.48
CA SER A 49 -7.38 -8.01 7.09
C SER A 49 -6.28 -7.49 8.01
N HIS A 50 -5.27 -8.29 8.23
CA HIS A 50 -4.18 -7.91 9.11
C HIS A 50 -2.84 -7.82 8.39
N GLY A 51 -2.86 -7.86 7.08
CA GLY A 51 -1.62 -7.75 6.33
C GLY A 51 -1.13 -6.31 6.32
N GLY A 52 0.12 -6.11 6.24
CA GLY A 52 0.70 -4.82 5.88
C GLY A 52 1.13 -3.90 6.99
N LEU A 53 0.87 -4.22 8.22
CA LEU A 53 1.19 -3.28 9.29
C LEU A 53 2.67 -3.22 9.64
N LEU A 54 3.33 -4.37 9.67
CA LEU A 54 4.72 -4.43 10.13
C LEU A 54 5.73 -3.73 9.24
N TYR A 55 5.46 -3.68 7.96
CA TYR A 55 6.41 -3.14 6.99
C TYR A 55 5.91 -1.92 6.26
N SER A 56 4.85 -1.31 6.79
CA SER A 56 4.32 -0.08 6.22
C SER A 56 5.25 1.07 6.51
N VAL A 57 5.61 1.82 5.48
CA VAL A 57 6.49 2.97 5.63
C VAL A 57 5.94 4.15 4.84
N ASP A 58 6.38 5.34 5.21
CA ASP A 58 6.04 6.56 4.48
C ASP A 58 7.05 6.80 3.35
N GLU A 59 6.91 7.92 2.67
CA GLU A 59 7.79 8.29 1.55
C GLU A 59 9.24 8.49 1.95
N ASN A 60 9.50 8.69 3.22
CA ASN A 60 10.85 8.85 3.75
C ASN A 60 11.43 7.55 4.27
N GLY A 61 10.67 6.45 4.19
CA GLY A 61 11.12 5.16 4.70
C GLY A 61 10.91 4.96 6.18
N ASN A 62 10.20 5.86 6.85
CA ASN A 62 9.90 5.73 8.27
C ASN A 62 8.70 4.83 8.48
N SER A 63 8.76 3.95 9.46
CA SER A 63 7.64 3.08 9.79
C SER A 63 6.42 3.90 10.18
N ILE A 64 5.27 3.52 9.64
CA ILE A 64 4.00 4.14 10.00
C ILE A 64 2.96 3.07 10.26
N ASP A 65 1.99 3.43 11.10
CA ASP A 65 0.84 2.59 11.37
C ASP A 65 -0.34 3.22 10.63
N PRO A 66 -0.89 2.56 9.60
CA PRO A 66 -1.98 3.14 8.82
C PRO A 66 -3.30 3.28 9.59
N GLN A 67 -3.38 2.82 10.82
CA GLN A 67 -4.58 2.96 11.65
C GLN A 67 -5.82 2.38 10.97
N CYS A 68 -5.66 1.23 10.38
CA CYS A 68 -6.71 0.63 9.59
C CYS A 68 -6.84 -0.85 9.90
N ASP A 69 -8.05 -1.31 10.17
CA ASP A 69 -8.32 -2.71 10.45
C ASP A 69 -8.49 -3.55 9.19
N THR A 70 -8.59 -2.91 8.04
CA THR A 70 -8.85 -3.56 6.77
C THR A 70 -7.72 -3.34 5.77
N CYS A 71 -6.50 -3.49 6.26
CA CYS A 71 -5.30 -3.29 5.43
C CYS A 71 -4.81 -4.59 4.84
N LEU A 72 -4.24 -4.49 3.67
CA LEU A 72 -3.58 -5.61 3.02
C LEU A 72 -2.39 -5.05 2.25
N TYR A 73 -1.27 -5.79 2.24
CA TYR A 73 -0.24 -5.41 1.29
C TYR A 73 -0.38 -6.12 -0.02
N VAL A 74 -0.11 -5.37 -1.09
CA VAL A 74 -0.13 -5.92 -2.42
C VAL A 74 1.09 -5.41 -3.17
N SER A 75 1.59 -6.24 -4.04
CA SER A 75 2.66 -5.85 -4.94
C SER A 75 2.16 -4.80 -5.93
N ASP A 76 3.04 -3.94 -6.37
CA ASP A 76 2.71 -2.87 -7.32
C ASP A 76 1.99 -3.40 -8.57
N ASN A 77 2.39 -4.54 -9.09
CA ASN A 77 1.79 -5.09 -10.32
C ASN A 77 0.34 -5.56 -10.16
N TRP A 78 -0.15 -5.71 -8.94
CA TRP A 78 -1.53 -6.13 -8.71
C TRP A 78 -2.51 -4.97 -8.74
N LEU A 79 -2.01 -3.74 -8.82
CA LEU A 79 -2.84 -2.55 -8.76
C LEU A 79 -2.95 -1.90 -10.12
N GLU A 80 -4.08 -1.28 -10.36
CA GLU A 80 -4.33 -0.55 -11.59
C GLU A 80 -4.75 0.88 -11.27
N PRO A 81 -4.42 1.83 -12.15
CA PRO A 81 -4.86 3.20 -11.95
C PRO A 81 -6.36 3.33 -12.21
N ILE A 82 -6.96 4.27 -11.53
CA ILE A 82 -8.35 4.65 -11.81
C ILE A 82 -8.37 5.49 -13.08
N LYS A 83 -9.27 5.19 -13.96
CA LYS A 83 -9.40 5.90 -15.22
C LYS A 83 -10.29 7.11 -15.08
#